data_161a41a02fe44c7d98a014bf2cec0f75
#
_entry.id   161a41a02fe44c7d98a014bf2cec0f75
#
_cell.length_a   1.000
_cell.length_b   1.000
_cell.length_c   1.000
_cell.angle_alpha   90.00
_cell.angle_beta   90.00
_cell.angle_gamma   90.00
#
_symmetry.space_group_name_H-M   'P 1'
#
loop_
_entity.id
_entity.type
_entity.pdbx_description
1 polymer ?
#
loop_
_entity_poly.entity_id
_entity_poly.type
_entity_poly.pdbx_seq_one_letter_code
_entity_poly.pdbx_strand_id
1 'polypeptide(L)'
;MKKIIAILGICSVIFACGSEKSESTEETSSTTKTEEAAPATAAVGSATGEKLISTSDCLTCHQVNSKIVGPSYVDVANKYPATDENIAMLAGKIIQGGSGNWGEIPMAPHPAISTEDATEMVKYILSLKTN
;
A
#
# COMPACT_ATOMS: atom_id res chain seq x y z
N MET A 1 -39.39 -26.67 13.88
CA MET A 1 -40.65 -25.89 13.82
C MET A 1 -40.50 -24.87 12.70
N LYS A 2 -41.36 -25.08 11.70
CA LYS A 2 -41.41 -24.31 10.43
C LYS A 2 -41.93 -22.89 10.68
N LYS A 3 -41.38 -21.89 10.01
CA LYS A 3 -42.17 -20.75 9.48
C LYS A 3 -41.44 -20.09 8.31
N ILE A 4 -41.98 -20.38 7.14
CA ILE A 4 -41.74 -19.74 5.85
C ILE A 4 -42.54 -18.44 5.84
N ILE A 5 -41.97 -17.33 5.47
CA ILE A 5 -42.71 -16.16 4.99
C ILE A 5 -42.03 -15.66 3.71
N ALA A 6 -42.70 -15.94 2.61
CA ALA A 6 -42.46 -15.38 1.29
C ALA A 6 -43.18 -14.03 1.20
N ILE A 7 -42.50 -12.98 0.79
CA ILE A 7 -43.15 -11.76 0.30
C ILE A 7 -42.54 -11.39 -1.05
N LEU A 8 -43.33 -11.60 -2.09
CA LEU A 8 -43.18 -11.03 -3.42
C LEU A 8 -43.50 -9.52 -3.36
N GLY A 9 -42.67 -8.74 -3.96
CA GLY A 9 -42.94 -7.34 -4.21
C GLY A 9 -42.25 -6.89 -5.51
N ILE A 10 -43.02 -6.98 -6.60
CA ILE A 10 -42.70 -6.49 -7.94
C ILE A 10 -42.93 -4.95 -7.93
N CYS A 11 -41.95 -4.17 -8.33
CA CYS A 11 -42.19 -2.82 -8.82
C CYS A 11 -41.22 -2.49 -9.94
N SER A 12 -41.71 -2.63 -11.16
CA SER A 12 -41.13 -2.13 -12.40
C SER A 12 -41.42 -0.63 -12.50
N VAL A 13 -40.40 0.17 -12.69
CA VAL A 13 -40.55 1.53 -13.22
C VAL A 13 -39.56 1.72 -14.36
N ILE A 14 -40.14 1.75 -15.54
CA ILE A 14 -39.51 2.11 -16.81
C ILE A 14 -39.52 3.66 -16.86
N PHE A 15 -38.36 4.27 -17.05
CA PHE A 15 -38.32 5.63 -17.52
C PHE A 15 -37.34 5.73 -18.69
N ALA A 16 -37.95 5.95 -19.84
CA ALA A 16 -37.27 6.17 -21.12
C ALA A 16 -37.17 7.68 -21.42
N CYS A 17 -36.29 7.98 -22.31
CA CYS A 17 -36.12 9.20 -23.08
C CYS A 17 -35.19 10.28 -22.56
N GLY A 18 -34.19 10.56 -23.41
CA GLY A 18 -33.76 11.85 -23.82
C GLY A 18 -32.43 11.84 -24.56
N SER A 19 -32.50 11.69 -25.89
CA SER A 19 -31.43 12.07 -26.83
C SER A 19 -31.17 13.54 -26.81
N GLU A 20 -29.94 14.00 -26.73
CA GLU A 20 -29.51 15.17 -27.53
C GLU A 20 -28.02 15.08 -27.83
N LYS A 21 -27.80 15.07 -29.13
CA LYS A 21 -26.57 15.11 -29.89
C LYS A 21 -26.11 16.58 -29.91
N SER A 22 -24.87 16.85 -29.56
CA SER A 22 -24.18 18.06 -30.00
C SER A 22 -22.76 17.74 -30.38
N GLU A 23 -22.54 17.86 -31.66
CA GLU A 23 -21.30 17.73 -32.41
C GLU A 23 -20.67 19.13 -32.49
N SER A 24 -19.41 19.28 -32.22
CA SER A 24 -18.48 20.27 -32.78
C SER A 24 -17.06 19.97 -32.33
N THR A 25 -16.28 19.39 -33.19
CA THR A 25 -15.22 19.93 -34.07
C THR A 25 -13.96 20.44 -33.36
N GLU A 26 -12.85 19.67 -33.59
CA GLU A 26 -11.43 20.02 -33.88
C GLU A 26 -10.80 21.18 -33.09
N GLU A 27 -9.56 21.08 -32.64
CA GLU A 27 -8.29 20.74 -33.30
C GLU A 27 -7.16 20.52 -32.28
N THR A 28 -6.31 19.56 -32.59
CA THR A 28 -4.84 19.54 -32.56
C THR A 28 -4.08 20.34 -31.49
N SER A 29 -3.40 19.67 -30.59
CA SER A 29 -1.94 19.83 -30.50
C SER A 29 -1.27 18.70 -29.72
N SER A 30 -0.53 17.91 -30.48
CA SER A 30 0.55 17.02 -30.05
C SER A 30 1.53 17.75 -29.13
N THR A 31 1.75 17.23 -27.93
CA THR A 31 3.09 17.29 -27.33
C THR A 31 3.30 16.03 -26.49
N THR A 32 3.89 15.03 -27.12
CA THR A 32 4.59 13.95 -26.49
C THR A 32 5.71 14.55 -25.65
N LYS A 33 5.52 14.64 -24.34
CA LYS A 33 6.61 14.81 -23.40
C LYS A 33 6.91 13.44 -22.79
N THR A 34 7.82 12.76 -23.43
CA THR A 34 8.61 11.69 -22.83
C THR A 34 9.24 12.26 -21.56
N GLU A 35 8.66 11.96 -20.42
CA GLU A 35 9.30 12.21 -19.13
C GLU A 35 10.23 11.04 -18.89
N GLU A 36 11.47 11.30 -19.25
CA GLU A 36 12.67 10.55 -18.94
C GLU A 36 12.66 10.22 -17.43
N ALA A 37 12.65 8.93 -17.13
CA ALA A 37 12.82 8.43 -15.78
C ALA A 37 14.17 8.95 -15.24
N ALA A 38 14.12 9.96 -14.40
CA ALA A 38 15.26 10.40 -13.60
C ALA A 38 15.70 9.24 -12.70
N PRO A 39 17.00 8.95 -12.59
CA PRO A 39 17.48 7.93 -11.68
C PRO A 39 17.10 8.31 -10.25
N ALA A 40 16.43 7.39 -9.55
CA ALA A 40 16.06 7.52 -8.17
C ALA A 40 17.28 7.90 -7.33
N THR A 41 17.30 9.15 -6.92
CA THR A 41 18.27 9.66 -5.95
C THR A 41 18.05 8.91 -4.64
N ALA A 42 19.05 8.18 -4.20
CA ALA A 42 19.04 7.43 -2.96
C ALA A 42 18.58 8.30 -1.78
N ALA A 43 17.50 7.85 -1.14
CA ALA A 43 17.23 7.91 0.28
C ALA A 43 17.45 9.25 1.01
N VAL A 44 16.47 10.10 0.94
CA VAL A 44 15.99 10.71 2.19
C VAL A 44 14.85 9.77 2.64
N GLY A 45 15.06 9.04 3.74
CA GLY A 45 14.03 8.21 4.32
C GLY A 45 12.77 9.03 4.44
N SER A 46 11.65 8.53 3.92
CA SER A 46 10.42 9.31 3.84
C SER A 46 10.02 9.74 5.26
N ALA A 47 10.07 11.05 5.56
CA ALA A 47 9.55 11.59 6.81
C ALA A 47 8.08 11.22 7.02
N THR A 48 7.36 10.97 5.92
CA THR A 48 6.01 10.43 5.91
C THR A 48 5.99 9.00 6.44
N GLY A 49 6.89 8.13 5.98
CA GLY A 49 6.97 6.73 6.43
C GLY A 49 7.29 6.62 7.92
N GLU A 50 8.23 7.43 8.44
CA GLU A 50 8.53 7.50 9.86
C GLU A 50 7.30 7.89 10.70
N LYS A 51 6.59 8.93 10.25
CA LYS A 51 5.38 9.40 10.93
C LYS A 51 4.29 8.32 10.92
N LEU A 52 4.05 7.68 9.79
CA LEU A 52 3.07 6.59 9.67
C LEU A 52 3.37 5.45 10.64
N ILE A 53 4.64 5.03 10.75
CA ILE A 53 5.08 4.00 11.69
C ILE A 53 4.85 4.45 13.15
N SER A 54 5.20 5.69 13.48
CA SER A 54 5.11 6.21 14.86
C SER A 54 3.66 6.41 15.33
N THR A 55 2.73 6.58 14.41
CA THR A 55 1.29 6.73 14.69
C THR A 55 0.50 5.42 14.59
N SER A 56 1.17 4.33 14.20
CA SER A 56 0.61 2.98 14.14
C SER A 56 1.10 2.14 15.33
N ASP A 57 0.63 0.91 15.44
CA ASP A 57 1.02 -0.03 16.50
C ASP A 57 2.32 -0.80 16.22
N CYS A 58 3.02 -0.48 15.13
CA CYS A 58 4.22 -1.16 14.64
C CYS A 58 5.31 -1.29 15.72
N LEU A 59 5.51 -0.22 16.52
CA LEU A 59 6.56 -0.15 17.53
C LEU A 59 6.30 -1.06 18.76
N THR A 60 5.11 -1.67 18.85
CA THR A 60 4.80 -2.70 19.85
C THR A 60 5.60 -3.97 19.62
N CYS A 61 5.89 -4.30 18.35
CA CYS A 61 6.60 -5.52 17.94
C CYS A 61 7.94 -5.26 17.27
N HIS A 62 8.20 -4.06 16.79
CA HIS A 62 9.44 -3.67 16.14
C HIS A 62 10.10 -2.48 16.83
N GLN A 63 11.41 -2.39 16.73
CA GLN A 63 12.19 -1.20 17.11
C GLN A 63 13.19 -0.88 16.00
N VAL A 64 13.72 0.34 16.02
CA VAL A 64 14.68 0.76 14.99
C VAL A 64 15.93 -0.09 15.03
N ASN A 65 16.56 -0.24 16.21
CA ASN A 65 17.88 -0.85 16.35
C ASN A 65 17.91 -2.19 17.09
N SER A 66 16.77 -2.64 17.62
CA SER A 66 16.73 -3.82 18.49
C SER A 66 15.62 -4.77 18.08
N LYS A 67 15.94 -6.05 18.03
CA LYS A 67 14.92 -7.09 17.88
C LYS A 67 14.17 -7.27 19.20
N ILE A 68 12.84 -7.22 19.13
CA ILE A 68 11.96 -7.58 20.26
C ILE A 68 11.08 -8.79 19.89
N VAL A 69 9.87 -8.60 19.40
CA VAL A 69 9.01 -9.66 18.85
C VAL A 69 9.39 -9.90 17.38
N GLY A 70 9.33 -8.86 16.58
CA GLY A 70 9.77 -8.85 15.18
C GLY A 70 11.24 -8.42 15.03
N PRO A 71 11.80 -8.46 13.81
CA PRO A 71 13.13 -7.95 13.52
C PRO A 71 13.21 -6.43 13.78
N SER A 72 14.43 -5.94 14.04
CA SER A 72 14.65 -4.50 14.01
C SER A 72 14.51 -3.95 12.59
N TYR A 73 14.21 -2.66 12.44
CA TYR A 73 14.14 -2.05 11.11
C TYR A 73 15.50 -2.02 10.43
N VAL A 74 16.57 -1.85 11.20
CA VAL A 74 17.95 -1.93 10.69
C VAL A 74 18.27 -3.33 10.16
N ASP A 75 17.82 -4.40 10.83
CA ASP A 75 18.00 -5.77 10.33
C ASP A 75 17.25 -5.98 9.01
N VAL A 76 16.03 -5.43 8.88
CA VAL A 76 15.28 -5.48 7.64
C VAL A 76 16.01 -4.73 6.54
N ALA A 77 16.48 -3.51 6.80
CA ALA A 77 17.22 -2.69 5.85
C ALA A 77 18.53 -3.35 5.37
N ASN A 78 19.23 -4.02 6.28
CA ASN A 78 20.47 -4.73 5.94
C ASN A 78 20.21 -6.00 5.12
N LYS A 79 19.07 -6.67 5.33
CA LYS A 79 18.70 -7.89 4.60
C LYS A 79 18.18 -7.61 3.19
N TYR A 80 17.43 -6.53 3.00
CA TYR A 80 16.74 -6.24 1.73
C TYR A 80 17.30 -4.95 1.09
N PRO A 81 17.88 -5.04 -0.12
CA PRO A 81 18.18 -3.84 -0.92
C PRO A 81 16.91 -3.03 -1.19
N ALA A 82 17.06 -1.69 -1.27
CA ALA A 82 15.95 -0.78 -1.56
C ALA A 82 15.62 -0.78 -3.07
N THR A 83 15.11 -1.91 -3.57
CA THR A 83 14.58 -2.06 -4.94
C THR A 83 13.06 -2.00 -4.93
N ASP A 84 12.45 -1.64 -6.04
CA ASP A 84 10.99 -1.57 -6.17
C ASP A 84 10.32 -2.91 -5.85
N GLU A 85 10.95 -4.03 -6.22
CA GLU A 85 10.46 -5.38 -5.92
C GLU A 85 10.43 -5.65 -4.41
N ASN A 86 11.52 -5.31 -3.71
CA ASN A 86 11.58 -5.49 -2.26
C ASN A 86 10.62 -4.54 -1.54
N ILE A 87 10.48 -3.31 -2.02
CA ILE A 87 9.53 -2.33 -1.47
C ILE A 87 8.11 -2.88 -1.60
N ALA A 88 7.71 -3.33 -2.78
CA ALA A 88 6.38 -3.90 -3.01
C ALA A 88 6.14 -5.17 -2.18
N MET A 89 7.12 -6.07 -2.11
CA MET A 89 7.04 -7.31 -1.32
C MET A 89 6.88 -7.01 0.16
N LEU A 90 7.66 -6.08 0.72
CA LEU A 90 7.60 -5.72 2.14
C LEU A 90 6.34 -4.93 2.48
N ALA A 91 5.86 -4.06 1.58
CA ALA A 91 4.56 -3.39 1.73
C ALA A 91 3.42 -4.42 1.78
N GLY A 92 3.47 -5.44 0.93
CA GLY A 92 2.55 -6.58 0.99
C GLY A 92 2.61 -7.33 2.32
N LYS A 93 3.81 -7.44 2.94
CA LYS A 93 3.97 -8.04 4.27
C LYS A 93 3.36 -7.21 5.39
N ILE A 94 3.39 -5.91 5.31
CA ILE A 94 2.69 -5.04 6.27
C ILE A 94 1.19 -5.30 6.20
N ILE A 95 0.61 -5.30 5.00
CA ILE A 95 -0.84 -5.44 4.80
C ILE A 95 -1.34 -6.85 5.14
N GLN A 96 -0.62 -7.88 4.70
CA GLN A 96 -1.06 -9.28 4.76
C GLN A 96 -0.51 -10.04 5.97
N GLY A 97 0.55 -9.54 6.61
CA GLY A 97 1.25 -10.25 7.67
C GLY A 97 2.03 -11.45 7.15
N GLY A 98 2.26 -12.43 8.06
CA GLY A 98 2.89 -13.70 7.74
C GLY A 98 4.12 -14.00 8.58
N SER A 99 4.71 -15.19 8.37
CA SER A 99 5.86 -15.71 9.13
C SER A 99 6.91 -16.32 8.20
N GLY A 100 7.96 -16.86 8.78
CA GLY A 100 8.98 -17.67 8.11
C GLY A 100 10.28 -16.94 7.80
N ASN A 101 10.24 -15.71 7.28
CA ASN A 101 11.47 -14.97 6.89
C ASN A 101 12.37 -14.58 8.07
N TRP A 102 11.77 -14.42 9.26
CA TRP A 102 12.41 -13.98 10.49
C TRP A 102 12.16 -14.93 11.68
N GLY A 103 11.66 -16.11 11.40
CA GLY A 103 11.28 -17.12 12.36
C GLY A 103 9.81 -17.49 12.30
N GLU A 104 9.35 -18.23 13.29
CA GLU A 104 8.00 -18.80 13.31
C GLU A 104 6.93 -17.84 13.84
N ILE A 105 7.34 -16.80 14.57
CA ILE A 105 6.39 -15.82 15.14
C ILE A 105 5.76 -15.04 13.99
N PRO A 106 4.43 -15.09 13.82
CA PRO A 106 3.78 -14.40 12.73
C PRO A 106 3.67 -12.89 13.00
N MET A 107 3.90 -12.08 11.99
CA MET A 107 3.50 -10.69 11.96
C MET A 107 1.99 -10.61 11.71
N ALA A 108 1.28 -9.84 12.51
CA ALA A 108 -0.15 -9.58 12.32
C ALA A 108 -0.40 -8.81 11.01
N PRO A 109 -1.51 -9.05 10.30
CA PRO A 109 -1.90 -8.27 9.14
C PRO A 109 -2.45 -6.89 9.54
N HIS A 110 -2.18 -5.88 8.71
CA HIS A 110 -2.69 -4.52 8.88
C HIS A 110 -3.51 -4.08 7.65
N PRO A 111 -4.69 -4.70 7.41
CA PRO A 111 -5.45 -4.48 6.17
C PRO A 111 -6.04 -3.06 6.05
N ALA A 112 -6.02 -2.27 7.10
CA ALA A 112 -6.46 -0.87 7.08
C ALA A 112 -5.38 0.09 6.55
N ILE A 113 -4.11 -0.35 6.44
CA ILE A 113 -3.03 0.44 5.87
C ILE A 113 -3.12 0.35 4.34
N SER A 114 -3.12 1.51 3.67
CA SER A 114 -3.12 1.56 2.21
C SER A 114 -1.79 1.05 1.63
N THR A 115 -1.80 0.65 0.36
CA THR A 115 -0.56 0.24 -0.33
C THR A 115 0.44 1.39 -0.40
N GLU A 116 -0.05 2.60 -0.61
CA GLU A 116 0.76 3.82 -0.66
C GLU A 116 1.45 4.09 0.69
N ASP A 117 0.69 4.04 1.78
CA ASP A 117 1.24 4.24 3.13
C ASP A 117 2.24 3.15 3.49
N ALA A 118 1.92 1.88 3.21
CA ALA A 118 2.83 0.77 3.43
C ALA A 118 4.13 0.92 2.63
N THR A 119 4.04 1.43 1.39
CA THR A 119 5.20 1.72 0.55
C THR A 119 6.09 2.80 1.16
N GLU A 120 5.50 3.89 1.67
CA GLU A 120 6.27 4.96 2.34
C GLU A 120 6.91 4.46 3.64
N MET A 121 6.20 3.64 4.43
CA MET A 121 6.77 2.99 5.61
C MET A 121 8.00 2.14 5.26
N VAL A 122 7.90 1.33 4.20
CA VAL A 122 9.01 0.47 3.75
C VAL A 122 10.19 1.29 3.24
N LYS A 123 9.96 2.37 2.49
CA LYS A 123 11.03 3.26 2.03
C LYS A 123 11.81 3.84 3.23
N TYR A 124 11.11 4.29 4.26
CA TYR A 124 11.74 4.73 5.50
C TYR A 124 12.55 3.60 6.14
N ILE A 125 11.97 2.42 6.33
CA ILE A 125 12.66 1.27 6.93
C ILE A 125 13.95 0.95 6.16
N LEU A 126 13.89 0.85 4.82
CA LEU A 126 15.05 0.50 4.00
C LEU A 126 16.11 1.60 3.95
N SER A 127 15.74 2.85 4.25
CA SER A 127 16.70 3.96 4.38
C SER A 127 17.57 3.86 5.63
N LEU A 128 17.20 3.05 6.62
CA LEU A 128 17.93 2.84 7.87
C LEU A 128 19.13 1.87 7.72
N LYS A 129 19.44 1.47 6.50
CA LYS A 129 20.58 0.58 6.24
C LYS A 129 21.86 1.17 6.80
N THR A 130 22.56 0.36 7.59
CA THR A 130 23.92 0.68 8.08
C THR A 130 24.96 0.08 7.15
N ASN A 131 26.00 0.86 6.85
CA ASN A 131 27.16 0.41 6.06
C ASN A 131 28.07 -0.49 6.88
#